data_20c5aaf65b0e472437d80270b3dbf8de
#
_entry.id   20c5aaf65b0e472437d80270b3dbf8de
#
_cell.length_a   1.000
_cell.length_b   1.000
_cell.length_c   1.000
_cell.angle_alpha   90.00
_cell.angle_beta   90.00
_cell.angle_gamma   90.00
#
_symmetry.space_group_name_H-M   'P 1'
#
loop_
_entity.id
_entity.type
_entity.pdbx_description
1 polymer ?
#
loop_
_entity_poly.entity_id
_entity_poly.type
_entity_poly.pdbx_seq_one_letter_code
_entity_poly.pdbx_strand_id
1 'polypeptide(L)'
;MEKGSRISVVIKNTESDYWKAAKKGMEQAVSDLNEYLGYKGDDAIICTIEGPKDENGVDEQVNILDMVLTENPVVVCLSAVDMSSCEAQLEAAQEDGIPVVMLDSGVKSDDDLVYAYCGTDNKAAGEEAAKQLCEAIGDAGEVAVMSHTQLSQSSKDRVEGFQEEITKNHPNVSVVSVDYQPSKDDDPTEEESIEAVLEKYPDLKGYYATNQATSEAVLSVLDKHADRSVQMIGVDMGDTQKKAIEDGKEVGSVCQNPYGMGYATIVAGARASLGLESDKKIDSGFQWIDKNTIGLEEYARYLY
;
A
#
# COMPACT_ATOMS: atom_id res chain seq x y z
N MET A 1 -11.12 -11.50 24.37
CA MET A 1 -10.72 -12.63 23.50
C MET A 1 -10.45 -13.84 24.35
N GLU A 2 -10.86 -14.99 23.90
CA GLU A 2 -10.63 -16.25 24.59
C GLU A 2 -9.17 -16.71 24.41
N LYS A 3 -8.72 -17.59 25.31
CA LYS A 3 -7.40 -18.21 25.24
C LYS A 3 -7.26 -19.03 23.96
N GLY A 4 -6.09 -18.95 23.31
CA GLY A 4 -5.81 -19.63 22.05
C GLY A 4 -6.60 -19.12 20.85
N SER A 5 -7.28 -17.95 20.95
CA SER A 5 -7.96 -17.33 19.80
C SER A 5 -6.98 -17.06 18.67
N ARG A 6 -7.46 -17.22 17.41
CA ARG A 6 -6.67 -16.98 16.21
C ARG A 6 -7.18 -15.73 15.48
N ILE A 7 -6.28 -14.81 15.21
CA ILE A 7 -6.45 -13.71 14.26
C ILE A 7 -5.76 -14.13 12.97
N SER A 8 -6.49 -14.16 11.87
CA SER A 8 -5.91 -14.50 10.56
C SER A 8 -5.80 -13.26 9.70
N VAL A 9 -4.62 -13.03 9.14
CA VAL A 9 -4.32 -11.89 8.25
C VAL A 9 -3.96 -12.41 6.87
N VAL A 10 -4.63 -11.88 5.84
CA VAL A 10 -4.32 -12.16 4.44
C VAL A 10 -3.85 -10.87 3.78
N ILE A 11 -2.59 -10.86 3.36
CA ILE A 11 -1.90 -9.70 2.76
C ILE A 11 -1.74 -9.87 1.24
N LYS A 12 -1.29 -8.81 0.54
CA LYS A 12 -1.14 -8.83 -0.92
C LYS A 12 0.22 -9.38 -1.40
N ASN A 13 1.24 -9.31 -0.55
CA ASN A 13 2.60 -9.67 -0.94
C ASN A 13 3.42 -10.06 0.29
N THR A 14 4.00 -11.27 0.29
CA THR A 14 4.79 -11.80 1.41
C THR A 14 6.28 -11.45 1.32
N GLU A 15 6.77 -10.92 0.20
CA GLU A 15 8.20 -10.72 -0.07
C GLU A 15 8.67 -9.26 0.10
N SER A 16 7.77 -8.25 -0.05
CA SER A 16 8.16 -6.85 -0.02
C SER A 16 8.54 -6.35 1.38
N ASP A 17 9.40 -5.34 1.45
CA ASP A 17 9.82 -4.75 2.73
C ASP A 17 8.69 -3.99 3.42
N TYR A 18 7.78 -3.39 2.64
CA TYR A 18 6.54 -2.81 3.14
C TYR A 18 5.74 -3.80 4.00
N TRP A 19 5.47 -5.00 3.45
CA TRP A 19 4.71 -6.03 4.17
C TRP A 19 5.47 -6.65 5.34
N LYS A 20 6.81 -6.73 5.25
CA LYS A 20 7.65 -7.13 6.39
C LYS A 20 7.56 -6.12 7.53
N ALA A 21 7.49 -4.82 7.23
CA ALA A 21 7.30 -3.78 8.25
C ALA A 21 5.89 -3.82 8.86
N ALA A 22 4.84 -4.01 8.04
CA ALA A 22 3.47 -4.20 8.52
C ALA A 22 3.35 -5.42 9.44
N LYS A 23 3.96 -6.54 9.06
CA LYS A 23 4.03 -7.77 9.87
C LYS A 23 4.65 -7.52 11.24
N LYS A 24 5.76 -6.77 11.33
CA LYS A 24 6.36 -6.41 12.63
C LYS A 24 5.38 -5.66 13.54
N GLY A 25 4.58 -4.74 12.96
CA GLY A 25 3.54 -4.04 13.70
C GLY A 25 2.44 -4.98 14.21
N MET A 26 2.00 -5.91 13.37
CA MET A 26 1.01 -6.93 13.74
C MET A 26 1.52 -7.84 14.88
N GLU A 27 2.75 -8.35 14.74
CA GLU A 27 3.40 -9.20 15.74
C GLU A 27 3.56 -8.47 17.09
N GLN A 28 3.92 -7.18 17.07
CA GLN A 28 4.01 -6.37 18.28
C GLN A 28 2.64 -6.20 18.94
N ALA A 29 1.59 -5.89 18.17
CA ALA A 29 0.24 -5.74 18.72
C ALA A 29 -0.27 -7.04 19.37
N VAL A 30 -0.01 -8.19 18.76
CA VAL A 30 -0.35 -9.51 19.33
C VAL A 30 0.44 -9.77 20.62
N SER A 31 1.73 -9.43 20.65
CA SER A 31 2.57 -9.54 21.82
C SER A 31 2.03 -8.70 23.00
N ASP A 32 1.70 -7.42 22.72
CA ASP A 32 1.16 -6.50 23.73
C ASP A 32 -0.21 -6.98 24.24
N LEU A 33 -1.04 -7.53 23.34
CA LEU A 33 -2.34 -8.07 23.68
C LEU A 33 -2.21 -9.29 24.60
N ASN A 34 -1.30 -10.20 24.30
CA ASN A 34 -1.00 -11.38 25.12
C ASN A 34 -0.42 -10.99 26.49
N GLU A 35 0.47 -10.00 26.52
CA GLU A 35 1.01 -9.46 27.78
C GLU A 35 -0.10 -8.86 28.66
N TYR A 36 -0.97 -8.02 28.06
CA TYR A 36 -2.08 -7.38 28.78
C TYR A 36 -3.07 -8.41 29.35
N LEU A 37 -3.37 -9.48 28.60
CA LEU A 37 -4.29 -10.53 29.01
C LEU A 37 -3.63 -11.58 29.93
N GLY A 38 -2.30 -11.57 30.03
CA GLY A 38 -1.53 -12.57 30.79
C GLY A 38 -1.52 -13.96 30.14
N TYR A 39 -1.72 -14.03 28.80
CA TYR A 39 -1.74 -15.28 28.05
C TYR A 39 -0.34 -15.70 27.61
N LYS A 40 -0.02 -17.00 27.74
CA LYS A 40 1.30 -17.57 27.39
C LYS A 40 1.16 -19.01 26.91
N GLY A 41 2.12 -19.44 26.09
CA GLY A 41 2.15 -20.81 25.58
C GLY A 41 0.89 -21.14 24.78
N ASP A 42 0.24 -22.27 25.08
CA ASP A 42 -0.97 -22.71 24.37
C ASP A 42 -2.20 -21.81 24.62
N ASP A 43 -2.16 -20.97 25.65
CA ASP A 43 -3.20 -19.98 25.94
C ASP A 43 -3.05 -18.68 25.11
N ALA A 44 -1.90 -18.45 24.47
CA ALA A 44 -1.63 -17.22 23.76
C ALA A 44 -2.55 -17.06 22.54
N ILE A 45 -2.94 -15.79 22.26
CA ILE A 45 -3.57 -15.40 21.00
C ILE A 45 -2.55 -15.59 19.88
N ILE A 46 -2.97 -16.22 18.81
CA ILE A 46 -2.15 -16.52 17.63
C ILE A 46 -2.52 -15.56 16.50
N CYS A 47 -1.53 -15.05 15.79
CA CYS A 47 -1.72 -14.34 14.54
C CYS A 47 -1.06 -15.14 13.41
N THR A 48 -1.84 -15.55 12.41
CA THR A 48 -1.31 -16.09 11.15
C THR A 48 -1.30 -14.99 10.10
N ILE A 49 -0.23 -14.91 9.28
CA ILE A 49 -0.08 -13.91 8.24
C ILE A 49 0.31 -14.64 6.97
N GLU A 50 -0.61 -14.65 6.01
CA GLU A 50 -0.51 -15.39 4.76
C GLU A 50 -0.80 -14.47 3.58
N GLY A 51 -0.45 -14.88 2.36
CA GLY A 51 -0.70 -14.11 1.16
C GLY A 51 0.10 -14.62 -0.03
N PRO A 52 -0.19 -14.12 -1.24
CA PRO A 52 0.60 -14.40 -2.43
C PRO A 52 2.02 -13.83 -2.32
N LYS A 53 2.89 -14.26 -3.22
CA LYS A 53 4.27 -13.77 -3.29
C LYS A 53 4.39 -12.40 -3.93
N ASP A 54 3.43 -12.02 -4.76
CA ASP A 54 3.38 -10.73 -5.44
C ASP A 54 1.94 -10.21 -5.57
N GLU A 55 1.79 -8.94 -5.90
CA GLU A 55 0.50 -8.25 -5.94
C GLU A 55 -0.38 -8.59 -7.16
N ASN A 56 0.01 -9.55 -7.99
CA ASN A 56 -0.78 -10.07 -9.11
C ASN A 56 -1.50 -11.40 -8.77
N GLY A 57 -1.24 -11.95 -7.59
CA GLY A 57 -1.76 -13.25 -7.14
C GLY A 57 -3.22 -13.25 -6.71
N VAL A 58 -4.15 -12.77 -7.56
CA VAL A 58 -5.59 -12.67 -7.24
C VAL A 58 -6.18 -14.04 -6.88
N ASP A 59 -6.05 -15.02 -7.76
CA ASP A 59 -6.61 -16.37 -7.55
C ASP A 59 -5.95 -17.07 -6.34
N GLU A 60 -4.65 -16.84 -6.14
CA GLU A 60 -3.93 -17.37 -4.98
C GLU A 60 -4.47 -16.77 -3.69
N GLN A 61 -4.72 -15.44 -3.64
CA GLN A 61 -5.29 -14.79 -2.46
C GLN A 61 -6.69 -15.30 -2.13
N VAL A 62 -7.56 -15.48 -3.14
CA VAL A 62 -8.91 -16.04 -2.96
C VAL A 62 -8.83 -17.44 -2.36
N ASN A 63 -7.96 -18.31 -2.88
CA ASN A 63 -7.77 -19.67 -2.35
C ASN A 63 -7.22 -19.66 -0.91
N ILE A 64 -6.30 -18.76 -0.58
CA ILE A 64 -5.78 -18.59 0.78
C ILE A 64 -6.91 -18.16 1.72
N LEU A 65 -7.74 -17.21 1.30
CA LEU A 65 -8.86 -16.72 2.11
C LEU A 65 -9.90 -17.82 2.36
N ASP A 66 -10.23 -18.65 1.35
CA ASP A 66 -11.07 -19.83 1.53
C ASP A 66 -10.51 -20.78 2.58
N MET A 67 -9.20 -21.07 2.53
CA MET A 67 -8.54 -21.93 3.51
C MET A 67 -8.61 -21.33 4.93
N VAL A 68 -8.30 -20.04 5.06
CA VAL A 68 -8.34 -19.30 6.31
C VAL A 68 -9.72 -19.35 6.96
N LEU A 69 -10.79 -19.19 6.19
CA LEU A 69 -12.16 -19.27 6.71
C LEU A 69 -12.50 -20.66 7.27
N THR A 70 -11.99 -21.74 6.64
CA THR A 70 -12.18 -23.10 7.17
C THR A 70 -11.56 -23.34 8.55
N GLU A 71 -10.58 -22.54 8.94
CA GLU A 71 -9.93 -22.60 10.25
C GLU A 71 -10.71 -21.90 11.37
N ASN A 72 -11.83 -21.26 11.01
CA ASN A 72 -12.74 -20.56 11.91
C ASN A 72 -12.03 -19.55 12.84
N PRO A 73 -11.30 -18.55 12.30
CA PRO A 73 -10.63 -17.55 13.12
C PRO A 73 -11.66 -16.65 13.81
N VAL A 74 -11.26 -15.97 14.89
CA VAL A 74 -12.14 -14.99 15.57
C VAL A 74 -12.29 -13.69 14.81
N VAL A 75 -11.43 -13.44 13.84
CA VAL A 75 -11.46 -12.29 12.92
C VAL A 75 -10.54 -12.58 11.74
N VAL A 76 -10.92 -12.10 10.56
CA VAL A 76 -10.06 -12.02 9.38
C VAL A 76 -9.66 -10.57 9.15
N CYS A 77 -8.36 -10.33 8.91
CA CYS A 77 -7.84 -9.05 8.44
C CYS A 77 -7.38 -9.24 6.99
N LEU A 78 -7.92 -8.48 6.05
CA LEU A 78 -7.69 -8.66 4.62
C LEU A 78 -7.17 -7.38 3.97
N SER A 79 -6.05 -7.49 3.23
CA SER A 79 -5.66 -6.50 2.22
C SER A 79 -5.93 -7.08 0.83
N ALA A 80 -6.94 -6.56 0.14
CA ALA A 80 -7.36 -7.15 -1.13
C ALA A 80 -6.42 -6.80 -2.27
N VAL A 81 -5.94 -7.81 -3.00
CA VAL A 81 -5.20 -7.64 -4.27
C VAL A 81 -6.13 -7.01 -5.30
N ASP A 82 -7.32 -7.55 -5.44
CA ASP A 82 -8.40 -7.04 -6.30
C ASP A 82 -9.62 -6.70 -5.45
N MET A 83 -10.16 -5.48 -5.66
CA MET A 83 -11.27 -4.98 -4.85
C MET A 83 -12.61 -5.70 -5.06
N SER A 84 -12.72 -6.59 -6.05
CA SER A 84 -13.96 -7.27 -6.41
C SER A 84 -13.90 -8.79 -6.28
N SER A 85 -12.69 -9.37 -6.14
CA SER A 85 -12.51 -10.83 -6.23
C SER A 85 -12.84 -11.61 -4.96
N CYS A 86 -12.95 -10.93 -3.80
CA CYS A 86 -13.14 -11.58 -2.50
C CYS A 86 -14.59 -11.46 -1.96
N GLU A 87 -15.54 -11.01 -2.76
CA GLU A 87 -16.92 -10.74 -2.30
C GLU A 87 -17.58 -11.98 -1.70
N ALA A 88 -17.50 -13.12 -2.38
CA ALA A 88 -18.07 -14.38 -1.90
C ALA A 88 -17.47 -14.84 -0.56
N GLN A 89 -16.17 -14.62 -0.34
CA GLN A 89 -15.49 -14.95 0.91
C GLN A 89 -15.88 -14.00 2.05
N LEU A 90 -16.14 -12.72 1.73
CA LEU A 90 -16.65 -11.76 2.72
C LEU A 90 -18.08 -12.10 3.14
N GLU A 91 -18.94 -12.50 2.18
CA GLU A 91 -20.30 -12.99 2.47
C GLU A 91 -20.25 -14.26 3.34
N ALA A 92 -19.38 -15.23 3.01
CA ALA A 92 -19.19 -16.43 3.81
C ALA A 92 -18.72 -16.13 5.24
N ALA A 93 -17.76 -15.20 5.38
CA ALA A 93 -17.31 -14.75 6.70
C ALA A 93 -18.45 -14.13 7.52
N GLN A 94 -19.31 -13.32 6.88
CA GLN A 94 -20.47 -12.72 7.53
C GLN A 94 -21.49 -13.79 7.96
N GLU A 95 -21.78 -14.79 7.12
CA GLU A 95 -22.68 -15.91 7.44
C GLU A 95 -22.17 -16.73 8.63
N ASP A 96 -20.84 -16.91 8.74
CA ASP A 96 -20.19 -17.62 9.84
C ASP A 96 -19.97 -16.73 11.08
N GLY A 97 -20.36 -15.46 11.02
CA GLY A 97 -20.19 -14.50 12.12
C GLY A 97 -18.74 -14.11 12.38
N ILE A 98 -17.85 -14.26 11.39
CA ILE A 98 -16.45 -13.88 11.44
C ILE A 98 -16.33 -12.43 10.96
N PRO A 99 -15.99 -11.45 11.83
CA PRO A 99 -15.80 -10.08 11.41
C PRO A 99 -14.59 -9.94 10.50
N VAL A 100 -14.68 -9.01 9.53
CA VAL A 100 -13.58 -8.70 8.61
C VAL A 100 -13.10 -7.26 8.83
N VAL A 101 -11.78 -7.10 8.99
CA VAL A 101 -11.10 -5.80 9.02
C VAL A 101 -10.26 -5.67 7.76
N MET A 102 -10.49 -4.62 6.99
CA MET A 102 -9.64 -4.32 5.84
C MET A 102 -8.38 -3.58 6.29
N LEU A 103 -7.24 -3.84 5.63
CA LEU A 103 -6.00 -3.09 5.81
C LEU A 103 -5.38 -2.72 4.46
N ASP A 104 -4.69 -1.59 4.39
CA ASP A 104 -3.97 -1.08 3.21
C ASP A 104 -4.85 -0.86 1.98
N SER A 105 -5.47 -1.91 1.46
CA SER A 105 -6.35 -1.86 0.31
C SER A 105 -7.71 -2.49 0.63
N GLY A 106 -8.77 -1.77 0.33
CA GLY A 106 -10.16 -2.17 0.59
C GLY A 106 -10.77 -3.01 -0.54
N VAL A 107 -12.04 -3.29 -0.37
CA VAL A 107 -12.91 -3.94 -1.35
C VAL A 107 -14.03 -3.01 -1.78
N LYS A 108 -14.67 -3.32 -2.90
CA LYS A 108 -15.78 -2.53 -3.46
C LYS A 108 -17.13 -2.86 -2.82
N SER A 109 -17.18 -3.85 -1.95
CA SER A 109 -18.42 -4.33 -1.32
C SER A 109 -18.99 -3.33 -0.31
N ASP A 110 -20.26 -3.51 0.01
CA ASP A 110 -21.01 -2.70 0.95
C ASP A 110 -20.32 -2.60 2.33
N ASP A 111 -20.46 -1.45 2.97
CA ASP A 111 -19.94 -1.15 4.33
C ASP A 111 -20.41 -2.16 5.40
N ASP A 112 -21.45 -2.95 5.11
CA ASP A 112 -22.02 -3.95 6.02
C ASP A 112 -21.19 -5.23 6.14
N LEU A 113 -20.34 -5.57 5.13
CA LEU A 113 -19.47 -6.74 5.15
C LEU A 113 -18.14 -6.48 5.86
N VAL A 114 -17.82 -5.21 6.11
CA VAL A 114 -16.52 -4.80 6.66
C VAL A 114 -16.73 -4.08 7.99
N TYR A 115 -16.03 -4.57 9.03
CA TYR A 115 -16.08 -3.97 10.35
C TYR A 115 -15.37 -2.60 10.38
N ALA A 116 -14.13 -2.53 9.89
CA ALA A 116 -13.32 -1.33 9.79
C ALA A 116 -12.29 -1.44 8.67
N TYR A 117 -11.79 -0.30 8.21
CA TYR A 117 -10.65 -0.17 7.30
C TYR A 117 -9.50 0.54 8.02
N CYS A 118 -8.33 -0.08 8.04
CA CYS A 118 -7.07 0.50 8.56
C CYS A 118 -6.12 0.73 7.38
N GLY A 119 -5.80 1.98 7.07
CA GLY A 119 -4.97 2.26 5.91
C GLY A 119 -4.54 3.72 5.83
N THR A 120 -3.81 4.03 4.77
CA THR A 120 -3.44 5.38 4.39
C THR A 120 -4.62 6.06 3.69
N ASP A 121 -4.81 7.35 3.86
CA ASP A 121 -5.61 8.16 2.94
C ASP A 121 -4.88 8.26 1.60
N ASN A 122 -5.14 7.26 0.73
CA ASN A 122 -4.45 7.10 -0.55
C ASN A 122 -4.75 8.24 -1.53
N LYS A 123 -5.94 8.84 -1.44
CA LYS A 123 -6.28 10.00 -2.26
C LYS A 123 -5.46 11.22 -1.85
N ALA A 124 -5.41 11.51 -0.56
CA ALA A 124 -4.57 12.57 -0.03
C ALA A 124 -3.06 12.34 -0.29
N ALA A 125 -2.61 11.07 -0.27
CA ALA A 125 -1.24 10.71 -0.63
C ALA A 125 -0.95 11.01 -2.12
N GLY A 126 -1.88 10.74 -3.02
CA GLY A 126 -1.79 11.11 -4.44
C GLY A 126 -1.79 12.62 -4.66
N GLU A 127 -2.64 13.36 -3.94
CA GLU A 127 -2.65 14.84 -3.96
C GLU A 127 -1.30 15.42 -3.49
N GLU A 128 -0.71 14.86 -2.44
CA GLU A 128 0.60 15.29 -1.94
C GLU A 128 1.71 15.01 -2.96
N ALA A 129 1.72 13.82 -3.59
CA ALA A 129 2.67 13.51 -4.65
C ALA A 129 2.58 14.50 -5.83
N ALA A 130 1.36 14.89 -6.22
CA ALA A 130 1.16 15.86 -7.29
C ALA A 130 1.74 17.23 -6.93
N LYS A 131 1.49 17.75 -5.72
CA LYS A 131 2.04 19.02 -5.25
C LYS A 131 3.56 19.03 -5.29
N GLN A 132 4.17 17.99 -4.76
CA GLN A 132 5.63 17.87 -4.70
C GLN A 132 6.26 17.72 -6.09
N LEU A 133 5.63 16.95 -6.99
CA LEU A 133 6.13 16.82 -8.37
C LEU A 133 5.99 18.14 -9.14
N CYS A 134 4.85 18.81 -9.02
CA CYS A 134 4.62 20.10 -9.69
C CYS A 134 5.63 21.17 -9.21
N GLU A 135 5.91 21.22 -7.90
CA GLU A 135 6.95 22.10 -7.35
C GLU A 135 8.34 21.77 -7.93
N ALA A 136 8.70 20.47 -7.97
CA ALA A 136 9.99 20.02 -8.47
C ALA A 136 10.23 20.34 -9.96
N ILE A 137 9.17 20.32 -10.80
CA ILE A 137 9.26 20.64 -12.23
C ILE A 137 9.03 22.12 -12.54
N GLY A 138 8.81 22.97 -11.53
CA GLY A 138 8.52 24.40 -11.69
C GLY A 138 7.10 24.70 -12.19
N ASP A 139 6.14 23.89 -11.81
CA ASP A 139 4.70 24.05 -12.04
C ASP A 139 4.29 24.18 -13.53
N ALA A 140 5.08 23.56 -14.42
CA ALA A 140 4.77 23.52 -15.84
C ALA A 140 5.45 22.35 -16.56
N GLY A 141 4.73 21.64 -17.41
CA GLY A 141 5.25 20.59 -18.27
C GLY A 141 4.41 19.33 -18.28
N GLU A 142 4.96 18.29 -18.91
CA GLU A 142 4.34 16.98 -19.04
C GLU A 142 4.83 16.05 -17.92
N VAL A 143 3.90 15.30 -17.34
CA VAL A 143 4.20 14.28 -16.31
C VAL A 143 3.51 12.95 -16.66
N ALA A 144 4.13 11.85 -16.26
CA ALA A 144 3.58 10.50 -16.42
C ALA A 144 3.41 9.81 -15.07
N VAL A 145 2.59 8.79 -15.04
CA VAL A 145 2.34 7.95 -13.86
C VAL A 145 2.58 6.49 -14.21
N MET A 146 3.36 5.78 -13.39
CA MET A 146 3.41 4.33 -13.36
C MET A 146 2.72 3.84 -12.08
N SER A 147 1.60 3.18 -12.25
CA SER A 147 0.79 2.67 -11.15
C SER A 147 0.88 1.14 -11.06
N HIS A 148 0.83 0.61 -9.84
CA HIS A 148 1.06 -0.81 -9.63
C HIS A 148 -0.08 -1.71 -10.13
N THR A 149 -1.33 -1.26 -10.15
CA THR A 149 -2.45 -2.06 -10.69
C THR A 149 -3.71 -1.21 -10.87
N GLN A 150 -4.60 -1.66 -11.76
CA GLN A 150 -5.96 -1.12 -11.88
C GLN A 150 -6.95 -1.80 -10.92
N LEU A 151 -6.55 -2.86 -10.24
CA LEU A 151 -7.45 -3.75 -9.50
C LEU A 151 -7.59 -3.35 -8.03
N SER A 152 -6.57 -2.75 -7.42
CA SER A 152 -6.61 -2.36 -6.01
C SER A 152 -7.19 -0.96 -5.78
N GLN A 153 -7.88 -0.78 -4.65
CA GLN A 153 -8.44 0.51 -4.27
C GLN A 153 -7.33 1.54 -4.02
N SER A 154 -6.25 1.14 -3.33
CA SER A 154 -5.13 2.05 -3.03
C SER A 154 -4.47 2.62 -4.28
N SER A 155 -4.31 1.81 -5.33
CA SER A 155 -3.77 2.24 -6.61
C SER A 155 -4.65 3.30 -7.27
N LYS A 156 -5.95 3.01 -7.36
CA LYS A 156 -6.93 3.94 -7.95
C LYS A 156 -6.98 5.28 -7.23
N ASP A 157 -7.04 5.25 -5.91
CA ASP A 157 -7.14 6.44 -5.08
C ASP A 157 -5.89 7.33 -5.24
N ARG A 158 -4.69 6.73 -5.29
CA ARG A 158 -3.43 7.47 -5.52
C ARG A 158 -3.39 8.14 -6.88
N VAL A 159 -3.79 7.43 -7.94
CA VAL A 159 -3.87 8.00 -9.30
C VAL A 159 -4.95 9.09 -9.39
N GLU A 160 -6.12 8.85 -8.81
CA GLU A 160 -7.22 9.81 -8.80
C GLU A 160 -6.82 11.10 -8.07
N GLY A 161 -6.27 10.99 -6.85
CA GLY A 161 -5.81 12.13 -6.07
C GLY A 161 -4.75 12.96 -6.81
N PHE A 162 -3.78 12.28 -7.43
CA PHE A 162 -2.75 12.91 -8.25
C PHE A 162 -3.33 13.70 -9.44
N GLN A 163 -4.23 13.07 -10.19
CA GLN A 163 -4.84 13.72 -11.37
C GLN A 163 -5.79 14.86 -11.00
N GLU A 164 -6.58 14.70 -9.93
CA GLU A 164 -7.48 15.77 -9.46
C GLU A 164 -6.71 17.00 -8.98
N GLU A 165 -5.63 16.79 -8.20
CA GLU A 165 -4.79 17.90 -7.72
C GLU A 165 -4.19 18.68 -8.90
N ILE A 166 -3.61 17.97 -9.88
CA ILE A 166 -3.06 18.62 -11.07
C ILE A 166 -4.14 19.41 -11.84
N THR A 167 -5.27 18.77 -12.10
CA THR A 167 -6.36 19.39 -12.86
C THR A 167 -6.89 20.65 -12.19
N LYS A 168 -6.96 20.65 -10.86
CA LYS A 168 -7.57 21.71 -10.07
C LYS A 168 -6.60 22.86 -9.80
N ASN A 169 -5.34 22.56 -9.49
CA ASN A 169 -4.42 23.52 -8.91
C ASN A 169 -3.18 23.81 -9.77
N HIS A 170 -2.87 22.99 -10.81
CA HIS A 170 -1.66 23.08 -11.61
C HIS A 170 -1.97 23.17 -13.13
N PRO A 171 -2.60 24.26 -13.61
CA PRO A 171 -3.16 24.36 -14.97
C PRO A 171 -2.12 24.29 -16.10
N ASN A 172 -0.83 24.44 -15.80
CA ASN A 172 0.25 24.35 -16.78
C ASN A 172 0.94 22.97 -16.78
N VAL A 173 0.49 22.03 -15.93
CA VAL A 173 0.98 20.66 -15.89
C VAL A 173 -0.03 19.74 -16.55
N SER A 174 0.43 18.80 -17.36
CA SER A 174 -0.41 17.84 -18.06
C SER A 174 0.03 16.41 -17.73
N VAL A 175 -0.90 15.58 -17.28
CA VAL A 175 -0.68 14.12 -17.17
C VAL A 175 -0.85 13.52 -18.56
N VAL A 176 0.26 13.12 -19.20
CA VAL A 176 0.27 12.65 -20.60
C VAL A 176 0.19 11.13 -20.73
N SER A 177 0.52 10.40 -19.66
CA SER A 177 0.39 8.93 -19.59
C SER A 177 0.07 8.48 -18.18
N VAL A 178 -0.78 7.45 -18.07
CA VAL A 178 -1.01 6.67 -16.86
C VAL A 178 -0.94 5.21 -17.27
N ASP A 179 0.15 4.57 -16.90
CA ASP A 179 0.43 3.18 -17.22
C ASP A 179 0.38 2.35 -15.93
N TYR A 180 0.16 1.06 -16.09
CA TYR A 180 0.03 0.13 -14.99
C TYR A 180 1.05 -0.99 -15.12
N GLN A 181 1.59 -1.40 -13.97
CA GLN A 181 2.54 -2.51 -13.92
C GLN A 181 1.93 -3.75 -14.60
N PRO A 182 2.56 -4.27 -15.66
CA PRO A 182 2.13 -5.50 -16.29
C PRO A 182 2.35 -6.70 -15.37
N SER A 183 1.67 -7.82 -15.64
CA SER A 183 1.98 -9.07 -14.99
C SER A 183 3.40 -9.51 -15.36
N LYS A 184 4.05 -10.26 -14.47
CA LYS A 184 5.48 -10.60 -14.57
C LYS A 184 5.91 -11.24 -15.90
N ASP A 185 4.99 -11.95 -16.55
CA ASP A 185 5.23 -12.66 -17.81
C ASP A 185 4.64 -11.93 -19.03
N ASP A 186 4.11 -10.69 -18.84
CA ASP A 186 3.54 -9.91 -19.92
C ASP A 186 4.62 -9.27 -20.82
N ASP A 187 4.26 -9.00 -22.07
CA ASP A 187 5.01 -8.25 -23.06
C ASP A 187 4.14 -7.05 -23.51
N PRO A 188 4.56 -5.80 -23.34
CA PRO A 188 5.87 -5.36 -22.82
C PRO A 188 6.05 -5.54 -21.32
N THR A 189 7.30 -5.62 -20.88
CA THR A 189 7.67 -5.57 -19.45
C THR A 189 7.41 -4.18 -18.87
N GLU A 190 7.45 -4.05 -17.53
CA GLU A 190 7.29 -2.76 -16.88
C GLU A 190 8.36 -1.75 -17.30
N GLU A 191 9.64 -2.15 -17.37
CA GLU A 191 10.73 -1.27 -17.83
C GLU A 191 10.52 -0.85 -19.29
N GLU A 192 10.14 -1.75 -20.18
CA GLU A 192 9.85 -1.44 -21.59
C GLU A 192 8.66 -0.48 -21.72
N SER A 193 7.65 -0.61 -20.86
CA SER A 193 6.53 0.31 -20.82
C SER A 193 6.96 1.71 -20.40
N ILE A 194 7.83 1.83 -19.38
CA ILE A 194 8.41 3.10 -18.95
C ILE A 194 9.29 3.71 -20.05
N GLU A 195 10.13 2.91 -20.70
CA GLU A 195 10.97 3.35 -21.82
C GLU A 195 10.12 3.90 -22.98
N ALA A 196 9.02 3.20 -23.32
CA ALA A 196 8.10 3.64 -24.38
C ALA A 196 7.46 5.00 -24.06
N VAL A 197 7.13 5.28 -22.80
CA VAL A 197 6.66 6.59 -22.35
C VAL A 197 7.74 7.66 -22.54
N LEU A 198 8.98 7.38 -22.15
CA LEU A 198 10.09 8.31 -22.34
C LEU A 198 10.34 8.59 -23.82
N GLU A 199 10.28 7.62 -24.70
CA GLU A 199 10.44 7.79 -26.15
C GLU A 199 9.31 8.62 -26.75
N LYS A 200 8.07 8.33 -26.33
CA LYS A 200 6.87 9.02 -26.85
C LYS A 200 6.78 10.48 -26.41
N TYR A 201 7.27 10.80 -25.22
CA TYR A 201 7.22 12.14 -24.63
C TYR A 201 8.63 12.66 -24.34
N PRO A 202 9.35 13.16 -25.38
CA PRO A 202 10.74 13.61 -25.23
C PRO A 202 10.90 14.80 -24.29
N ASP A 203 9.85 15.58 -24.07
CA ASP A 203 9.83 16.76 -23.19
C ASP A 203 9.27 16.47 -21.79
N LEU A 204 9.08 15.17 -21.43
CA LEU A 204 8.59 14.75 -20.12
C LEU A 204 9.44 15.37 -19.00
N LYS A 205 8.80 16.01 -18.03
CA LYS A 205 9.44 16.69 -16.91
C LYS A 205 9.40 15.89 -15.60
N GLY A 206 8.37 15.08 -15.42
CA GLY A 206 8.19 14.36 -14.18
C GLY A 206 7.58 12.97 -14.34
N TYR A 207 7.91 12.10 -13.40
CA TYR A 207 7.36 10.76 -13.30
C TYR A 207 6.90 10.48 -11.86
N TYR A 208 5.67 10.02 -11.70
CA TYR A 208 5.11 9.58 -10.43
C TYR A 208 4.96 8.05 -10.42
N ALA A 209 5.50 7.39 -9.42
CA ALA A 209 5.36 5.94 -9.19
C ALA A 209 4.54 5.68 -7.92
N THR A 210 3.55 4.78 -7.99
CA THR A 210 2.51 4.70 -6.96
C THR A 210 2.77 3.70 -5.83
N ASN A 211 3.87 2.93 -5.87
CA ASN A 211 4.32 2.06 -4.77
C ASN A 211 5.84 1.79 -4.87
N GLN A 212 6.39 1.01 -3.93
CA GLN A 212 7.81 0.66 -3.92
C GLN A 212 8.27 0.01 -5.23
N ALA A 213 7.58 -1.01 -5.71
CA ALA A 213 7.99 -1.78 -6.90
C ALA A 213 8.06 -0.90 -8.15
N THR A 214 7.00 -0.13 -8.42
CA THR A 214 6.97 0.81 -9.56
C THR A 214 8.00 1.93 -9.41
N SER A 215 8.29 2.38 -8.18
CA SER A 215 9.34 3.37 -7.92
C SER A 215 10.71 2.83 -8.31
N GLU A 216 11.02 1.60 -7.92
CA GLU A 216 12.29 0.94 -8.26
C GLU A 216 12.42 0.74 -9.78
N ALA A 217 11.34 0.37 -10.48
CA ALA A 217 11.34 0.22 -11.93
C ALA A 217 11.58 1.56 -12.66
N VAL A 218 10.88 2.62 -12.25
CA VAL A 218 11.09 3.97 -12.83
C VAL A 218 12.51 4.44 -12.58
N LEU A 219 13.06 4.28 -11.37
CA LEU A 219 14.45 4.63 -11.06
C LEU A 219 15.44 3.85 -11.93
N SER A 220 15.22 2.54 -12.12
CA SER A 220 16.07 1.69 -12.97
C SER A 220 16.13 2.20 -14.42
N VAL A 221 15.00 2.62 -14.97
CA VAL A 221 14.93 3.16 -16.33
C VAL A 221 15.55 4.55 -16.40
N LEU A 222 15.23 5.46 -15.49
CA LEU A 222 15.79 6.81 -15.48
C LEU A 222 17.31 6.82 -15.30
N ASP A 223 17.89 5.85 -14.59
CA ASP A 223 19.34 5.68 -14.49
C ASP A 223 20.01 5.37 -15.85
N LYS A 224 19.31 4.67 -16.75
CA LYS A 224 19.79 4.42 -18.13
C LYS A 224 19.68 5.67 -19.01
N HIS A 225 18.84 6.62 -18.63
CA HIS A 225 18.55 7.88 -19.33
C HIS A 225 18.98 9.13 -18.52
N ALA A 226 20.13 9.05 -17.86
CA ALA A 226 20.65 10.13 -16.98
C ALA A 226 20.92 11.48 -17.69
N ASP A 227 20.92 11.51 -19.01
CA ASP A 227 20.97 12.72 -19.84
C ASP A 227 19.63 13.49 -19.88
N ARG A 228 18.54 12.87 -19.44
CA ARG A 228 17.22 13.48 -19.35
C ARG A 228 16.98 14.01 -17.92
N SER A 229 16.45 15.23 -17.83
CA SER A 229 16.15 15.88 -16.55
C SER A 229 14.71 15.59 -16.10
N VAL A 230 14.34 14.31 -15.98
CA VAL A 230 13.02 13.90 -15.47
C VAL A 230 13.06 13.84 -13.96
N GLN A 231 12.21 14.61 -13.29
CA GLN A 231 12.05 14.56 -11.83
C GLN A 231 11.18 13.35 -11.46
N MET A 232 11.58 12.58 -10.46
CA MET A 232 10.84 11.39 -10.05
C MET A 232 10.38 11.54 -8.60
N ILE A 233 9.14 11.15 -8.36
CA ILE A 233 8.53 11.04 -7.03
C ILE A 233 7.92 9.65 -6.87
N GLY A 234 8.17 9.04 -5.73
CA GLY A 234 7.66 7.71 -5.40
C GLY A 234 6.64 7.68 -4.28
N VAL A 235 6.22 6.47 -3.99
CA VAL A 235 5.50 6.10 -2.78
C VAL A 235 6.27 4.97 -2.11
N ASP A 236 6.20 4.92 -0.79
CA ASP A 236 6.95 3.98 0.05
C ASP A 236 8.43 4.38 0.25
N MET A 237 9.20 3.55 0.96
CA MET A 237 10.60 3.87 1.28
C MET A 237 11.44 2.61 1.51
N GLY A 238 11.67 1.86 0.44
CA GLY A 238 12.65 0.78 0.45
C GLY A 238 14.10 1.28 0.36
N ASP A 239 15.07 0.40 0.55
CA ASP A 239 16.49 0.76 0.53
C ASP A 239 16.95 1.40 -0.79
N THR A 240 16.38 0.99 -1.93
CA THR A 240 16.65 1.58 -3.26
C THR A 240 16.21 3.04 -3.30
N GLN A 241 15.00 3.35 -2.83
CA GLN A 241 14.45 4.70 -2.82
C GLN A 241 15.20 5.60 -1.84
N LYS A 242 15.52 5.10 -0.63
CA LYS A 242 16.37 5.83 0.34
C LYS A 242 17.66 6.32 -0.31
N LYS A 243 18.36 5.39 -0.96
CA LYS A 243 19.60 5.72 -1.66
C LYS A 243 19.38 6.70 -2.81
N ALA A 244 18.30 6.54 -3.58
CA ALA A 244 17.99 7.43 -4.70
C ALA A 244 17.70 8.87 -4.23
N ILE A 245 17.01 9.05 -3.11
CA ILE A 245 16.76 10.35 -2.50
C ILE A 245 18.08 10.97 -1.99
N GLU A 246 18.92 10.20 -1.30
CA GLU A 246 20.23 10.65 -0.83
C GLU A 246 21.14 11.09 -1.99
N ASP A 247 21.12 10.34 -3.10
CA ASP A 247 21.89 10.61 -4.31
C ASP A 247 21.27 11.74 -5.18
N GLY A 248 20.02 12.16 -4.89
CA GLY A 248 19.29 13.20 -5.63
C GLY A 248 18.69 12.72 -6.97
N LYS A 249 18.48 11.42 -7.12
CA LYS A 249 17.83 10.78 -8.28
C LYS A 249 16.31 10.72 -8.15
N GLU A 250 15.82 10.66 -6.93
CA GLU A 250 14.44 10.78 -6.54
C GLU A 250 14.28 12.05 -5.70
N VAL A 251 13.29 12.88 -6.01
CA VAL A 251 13.03 14.14 -5.29
C VAL A 251 12.64 13.86 -3.85
N GLY A 252 11.81 12.86 -3.67
CA GLY A 252 11.29 12.37 -2.41
C GLY A 252 10.15 11.40 -2.62
N SER A 253 9.63 10.90 -1.54
CA SER A 253 8.58 9.89 -1.55
C SER A 253 7.48 10.16 -0.53
N VAL A 254 6.25 9.77 -0.88
CA VAL A 254 5.12 9.74 0.06
C VAL A 254 5.17 8.42 0.82
N CYS A 255 5.68 8.47 2.04
CA CYS A 255 5.96 7.29 2.85
C CYS A 255 4.79 6.94 3.75
N GLN A 256 4.25 5.77 3.58
CA GLN A 256 3.20 5.22 4.44
C GLN A 256 3.76 4.79 5.80
N ASN A 257 2.88 4.44 6.74
CA ASN A 257 3.25 3.89 8.05
C ASN A 257 2.82 2.42 8.17
N PRO A 258 3.50 1.48 7.50
CA PRO A 258 3.08 0.08 7.50
C PRO A 258 3.12 -0.56 8.88
N TYR A 259 4.12 -0.24 9.71
CA TYR A 259 4.17 -0.73 11.09
C TYR A 259 2.96 -0.28 11.90
N GLY A 260 2.63 1.01 11.88
CA GLY A 260 1.47 1.56 12.58
C GLY A 260 0.15 1.00 12.05
N MET A 261 0.05 0.82 10.72
CA MET A 261 -1.11 0.19 10.08
C MET A 261 -1.31 -1.25 10.54
N GLY A 262 -0.24 -2.06 10.52
CA GLY A 262 -0.30 -3.45 10.99
C GLY A 262 -0.71 -3.54 12.46
N TYR A 263 -0.15 -2.70 13.32
CA TYR A 263 -0.51 -2.62 14.73
C TYR A 263 -1.99 -2.27 14.92
N ALA A 264 -2.46 -1.20 14.27
CA ALA A 264 -3.84 -0.74 14.35
C ALA A 264 -4.84 -1.79 13.83
N THR A 265 -4.48 -2.54 12.79
CA THR A 265 -5.30 -3.61 12.22
C THR A 265 -5.57 -4.71 13.24
N ILE A 266 -4.54 -5.18 13.95
CA ILE A 266 -4.72 -6.20 15.00
C ILE A 266 -5.57 -5.66 16.15
N VAL A 267 -5.38 -4.40 16.55
CA VAL A 267 -6.22 -3.78 17.60
C VAL A 267 -7.68 -3.68 17.14
N ALA A 268 -7.93 -3.27 15.89
CA ALA A 268 -9.27 -3.23 15.32
C ALA A 268 -9.88 -4.65 15.25
N GLY A 269 -9.11 -5.64 14.82
CA GLY A 269 -9.52 -7.05 14.78
C GLY A 269 -9.91 -7.60 16.16
N ALA A 270 -9.10 -7.30 17.17
CA ALA A 270 -9.41 -7.68 18.56
C ALA A 270 -10.72 -7.03 19.06
N ARG A 271 -10.96 -5.76 18.73
CA ARG A 271 -12.22 -5.07 19.05
C ARG A 271 -13.41 -5.69 18.33
N ALA A 272 -13.25 -6.00 17.03
CA ALA A 272 -14.25 -6.66 16.22
C ALA A 272 -14.67 -8.00 16.81
N SER A 273 -13.71 -8.85 17.18
CA SER A 273 -13.95 -10.17 17.78
C SER A 273 -14.67 -10.11 19.14
N LEU A 274 -14.63 -8.96 19.80
CA LEU A 274 -15.32 -8.71 21.09
C LEU A 274 -16.66 -8.00 20.89
N GLY A 275 -17.09 -7.72 19.66
CA GLY A 275 -18.32 -6.96 19.37
C GLY A 275 -18.27 -5.50 19.87
N LEU A 276 -17.08 -4.93 20.02
CA LEU A 276 -16.90 -3.54 20.45
C LEU A 276 -17.00 -2.62 19.23
N GLU A 277 -17.45 -1.40 19.41
CA GLU A 277 -17.46 -0.38 18.35
C GLU A 277 -16.06 0.10 18.01
N SER A 278 -15.85 0.51 16.75
CA SER A 278 -14.63 1.14 16.23
C SER A 278 -15.00 2.20 15.20
N ASP A 279 -14.09 3.12 14.93
CA ASP A 279 -14.20 3.97 13.75
C ASP A 279 -14.17 3.09 12.49
N LYS A 280 -15.01 3.44 11.51
CA LYS A 280 -15.06 2.72 10.23
C LYS A 280 -13.78 2.91 9.41
N LYS A 281 -13.09 4.05 9.57
CA LYS A 281 -11.81 4.35 8.93
C LYS A 281 -10.79 4.72 10.00
N ILE A 282 -9.67 4.02 10.00
CA ILE A 282 -8.53 4.23 10.89
C ILE A 282 -7.36 4.62 9.98
N ASP A 283 -7.05 5.91 9.95
CA ASP A 283 -5.95 6.43 9.14
C ASP A 283 -4.61 6.15 9.85
N SER A 284 -3.73 5.43 9.16
CA SER A 284 -2.35 5.16 9.63
C SER A 284 -1.41 6.35 9.38
N GLY A 285 -1.85 7.32 8.59
CA GLY A 285 -1.08 8.47 8.16
C GLY A 285 -0.01 8.16 7.12
N PHE A 286 0.53 9.22 6.54
CA PHE A 286 1.71 9.19 5.67
C PHE A 286 2.57 10.43 5.94
N GLN A 287 3.80 10.43 5.42
CA GLN A 287 4.70 11.59 5.46
C GLN A 287 5.37 11.78 4.10
N TRP A 288 5.54 13.04 3.70
CA TRP A 288 6.48 13.38 2.65
C TRP A 288 7.91 13.33 3.21
N ILE A 289 8.77 12.56 2.57
CA ILE A 289 10.16 12.41 2.96
C ILE A 289 11.05 12.71 1.76
N ASP A 290 11.93 13.67 1.93
CA ASP A 290 12.90 14.12 0.94
C ASP A 290 14.33 14.08 1.49
N LYS A 291 15.29 14.57 0.71
CA LYS A 291 16.70 14.62 1.10
C LYS A 291 16.97 15.40 2.39
N ASN A 292 16.13 16.37 2.75
CA ASN A 292 16.31 17.20 3.95
C ASN A 292 15.76 16.51 5.20
N THR A 293 14.82 15.62 5.04
CA THR A 293 14.05 15.00 6.13
C THR A 293 14.39 13.54 6.38
N ILE A 294 14.94 12.82 5.38
CA ILE A 294 15.21 11.37 5.46
C ILE A 294 16.13 10.94 6.62
N GLY A 295 17.01 11.84 7.08
CA GLY A 295 17.92 11.57 8.20
C GLY A 295 17.35 11.94 9.59
N LEU A 296 16.14 12.46 9.68
CA LEU A 296 15.55 12.91 10.95
C LEU A 296 14.94 11.73 11.72
N GLU A 297 15.22 11.66 13.03
CA GLU A 297 14.77 10.57 13.92
C GLU A 297 13.23 10.41 13.93
N GLU A 298 12.50 11.50 13.81
CA GLU A 298 11.04 11.50 13.80
C GLU A 298 10.43 10.74 12.61
N TYR A 299 11.17 10.61 11.49
CA TYR A 299 10.74 9.88 10.30
C TYR A 299 11.25 8.43 10.24
N ALA A 300 12.11 8.01 11.18
CA ALA A 300 12.71 6.66 11.16
C ALA A 300 11.67 5.53 11.08
N ARG A 301 10.47 5.73 11.62
CA ARG A 301 9.37 4.74 11.57
C ARG A 301 8.73 4.55 10.19
N TYR A 302 9.00 5.44 9.24
CA TYR A 302 8.50 5.38 7.87
C TYR A 302 9.52 4.78 6.91
N LEU A 303 10.74 4.51 7.39
CA LEU A 303 11.85 3.92 6.62
C LEU A 303 11.94 2.43 6.97
N TYR A 304 11.85 1.52 6.01
CA TYR A 304 11.80 0.07 6.24
C TYR A 304 12.63 -0.74 5.24
#